data_9dabab0a1ae70610cd0da662d4314b6d
#
_entry.id   9dabab0a1ae70610cd0da662d4314b6d
#
_cell.length_a   1.000
_cell.length_b   1.000
_cell.length_c   1.000
_cell.angle_alpha   90.00
_cell.angle_beta   90.00
_cell.angle_gamma   90.00
#
_symmetry.space_group_name_H-M   'P 1'
#
loop_
_entity.id
_entity.type
_entity.pdbx_description
1 polymer ?
#
loop_
_entity_poly.entity_id
_entity_poly.type
_entity_poly.pdbx_seq_one_letter_code
_entity_poly.pdbx_strand_id
1 'polypeptide(L)'
;QLSLSVSGLLALFGSVYVAIPFMLDLVHLPADLFQLFVMSGFITGKFNSITAVMNLFILTLLTAAMFQKNLKCFLPQLIKMTLGVAGSIIITVLVCRLGMGLFIHSPEVTSGVIANMQVADKVPTIVKTQYPQLGKTPTSPIASVDMIKQRGILKVGYIPSNVPFSYYNNAGELVGFDSAMASKLAEDLNVKVEFVPFKKKDLVASLQAGYFDIAMSGLAMDIELMGDLSYTNQVIELNFAIAAPDHRVNQFKTTDSIRALDNITLAYVEHNNSIQAIKQKFANITFKQISGYQLFFRQKNHQYDALIISAEAGSAWSLFFPSYGITLLENNVRYPVAYAVAPNNQSLLNYVNNWQNLRQVDGHQQQYYNYWMLGQGATNTPPRWSIIRDVLHWVE
;
A
#
# COMPACT_ATOMS: atom_id res chain seq x y z
N GLN A 1 15.76 52.43 -15.64
CA GLN A 1 14.45 51.80 -15.37
C GLN A 1 14.37 50.37 -15.96
N LEU A 2 14.94 50.13 -17.16
CA LEU A 2 14.90 48.79 -17.77
C LEU A 2 15.72 47.75 -16.98
N SER A 3 16.88 48.12 -16.41
CA SER A 3 17.74 47.18 -15.65
C SER A 3 17.14 46.74 -14.33
N LEU A 4 16.32 47.58 -13.68
CA LEU A 4 15.64 47.29 -12.44
C LEU A 4 14.47 46.32 -12.63
N SER A 5 13.75 46.41 -13.75
CA SER A 5 12.65 45.49 -14.08
C SER A 5 13.16 44.09 -14.45
N VAL A 6 14.35 44.01 -15.06
CA VAL A 6 14.96 42.73 -15.44
C VAL A 6 15.51 41.98 -14.21
N SER A 7 16.16 42.68 -13.28
CA SER A 7 16.62 42.07 -12.03
C SER A 7 15.45 41.63 -11.11
N GLY A 8 14.34 42.36 -11.17
CA GLY A 8 13.11 41.95 -10.48
C GLY A 8 12.48 40.67 -11.06
N LEU A 9 12.45 40.52 -12.38
CA LEU A 9 12.02 39.30 -13.05
C LEU A 9 12.91 38.10 -12.73
N LEU A 10 14.24 38.31 -12.64
CA LEU A 10 15.19 37.26 -12.22
C LEU A 10 14.98 36.76 -10.81
N ALA A 11 14.81 37.70 -9.87
CA ALA A 11 14.54 37.37 -8.48
C ALA A 11 13.21 36.60 -8.36
N LEU A 12 12.20 36.93 -9.17
CA LEU A 12 10.92 36.23 -9.22
C LEU A 12 11.06 34.78 -9.73
N PHE A 13 11.78 34.58 -10.81
CA PHE A 13 11.98 33.22 -11.36
C PHE A 13 12.88 32.36 -10.48
N GLY A 14 13.95 32.90 -9.92
CA GLY A 14 14.82 32.17 -8.99
C GLY A 14 14.11 31.81 -7.69
N SER A 15 13.28 32.71 -7.18
CA SER A 15 12.53 32.50 -5.94
C SER A 15 11.39 31.47 -6.11
N VAL A 16 10.77 31.40 -7.27
CA VAL A 16 9.75 30.39 -7.57
C VAL A 16 10.37 28.99 -7.54
N TYR A 17 11.56 28.81 -8.12
CA TYR A 17 12.22 27.49 -8.14
C TYR A 17 12.62 27.00 -6.73
N VAL A 18 13.09 27.91 -5.88
CA VAL A 18 13.46 27.60 -4.48
C VAL A 18 12.20 27.47 -3.59
N ALA A 19 11.13 28.19 -3.92
CA ALA A 19 9.91 28.19 -3.14
C ALA A 19 9.03 26.95 -3.40
N ILE A 20 9.13 26.30 -4.56
CA ILE A 20 8.28 25.16 -4.91
C ILE A 20 8.41 24.00 -3.90
N PRO A 21 9.60 23.47 -3.52
CA PRO A 21 9.71 22.44 -2.51
C PRO A 21 9.13 22.85 -1.15
N PHE A 22 9.42 24.10 -0.74
CA PHE A 22 8.90 24.66 0.50
C PHE A 22 7.36 24.83 0.47
N MET A 23 6.82 25.19 -0.69
CA MET A 23 5.37 25.31 -0.88
C MET A 23 4.67 23.94 -0.86
N LEU A 24 5.30 22.91 -1.43
CA LEU A 24 4.76 21.53 -1.41
C LEU A 24 4.72 20.98 0.02
N ASP A 25 5.77 21.25 0.81
CA ASP A 25 5.84 20.87 2.22
C ASP A 25 4.79 21.61 3.07
N LEU A 26 4.58 22.90 2.79
CA LEU A 26 3.58 23.73 3.48
C LEU A 26 2.14 23.31 3.19
N VAL A 27 1.88 22.67 2.04
CA VAL A 27 0.56 22.20 1.59
C VAL A 27 0.38 20.71 1.90
N HIS A 28 1.37 20.08 2.57
CA HIS A 28 1.40 18.64 2.83
C HIS A 28 1.25 17.77 1.56
N LEU A 29 1.66 18.29 0.40
CA LEU A 29 1.76 17.49 -0.82
C LEU A 29 3.07 16.70 -0.78
N PRO A 30 3.03 15.39 -1.07
CA PRO A 30 4.24 14.58 -1.12
C PRO A 30 5.25 15.21 -2.09
N ALA A 31 6.49 15.38 -1.65
CA ALA A 31 7.59 15.90 -2.49
C ALA A 31 7.77 15.07 -3.77
N ASP A 32 7.27 13.85 -3.77
CA ASP A 32 7.26 12.89 -4.88
C ASP A 32 6.44 13.36 -6.08
N LEU A 33 5.36 14.13 -5.87
CA LEU A 33 4.62 14.77 -6.97
C LEU A 33 5.49 15.80 -7.72
N PHE A 34 6.37 16.51 -6.99
CA PHE A 34 7.33 17.41 -7.61
C PHE A 34 8.42 16.66 -8.37
N GLN A 35 8.92 15.55 -7.82
CA GLN A 35 9.89 14.70 -8.52
C GLN A 35 9.29 14.05 -9.76
N LEU A 36 8.03 13.61 -9.75
CA LEU A 36 7.33 13.12 -10.95
C LEU A 36 7.21 14.22 -12.02
N PHE A 37 6.94 15.46 -11.62
CA PHE A 37 6.87 16.61 -12.52
C PHE A 37 8.24 17.05 -13.05
N VAL A 38 9.28 17.03 -12.20
CA VAL A 38 10.65 17.44 -12.52
C VAL A 38 11.41 16.31 -13.23
N MET A 39 11.15 15.04 -12.90
CA MET A 39 11.81 13.87 -13.51
C MET A 39 11.18 13.42 -14.82
N SER A 40 10.04 13.95 -15.27
CA SER A 40 9.70 13.86 -16.66
C SER A 40 10.72 14.69 -17.44
N GLY A 41 11.82 14.06 -17.86
CA GLY A 41 13.01 14.72 -18.43
C GLY A 41 12.72 15.66 -19.60
N PHE A 42 11.54 15.60 -20.17
CA PHE A 42 11.03 16.48 -21.19
C PHE A 42 10.73 17.90 -20.67
N ILE A 43 10.09 18.04 -19.49
CA ILE A 43 9.72 19.34 -18.91
C ILE A 43 10.97 19.99 -18.32
N THR A 44 11.81 19.22 -17.62
CA THR A 44 13.06 19.70 -17.04
C THR A 44 14.05 20.17 -18.11
N GLY A 45 14.16 19.45 -19.20
CA GLY A 45 15.03 19.84 -20.33
C GLY A 45 14.57 21.14 -21.00
N LYS A 46 13.27 21.30 -21.23
CA LYS A 46 12.71 22.55 -21.80
C LYS A 46 12.81 23.73 -20.84
N PHE A 47 12.54 23.50 -19.55
CA PHE A 47 12.64 24.54 -18.52
C PHE A 47 14.08 25.00 -18.32
N ASN A 48 15.05 24.08 -18.25
CA ASN A 48 16.47 24.41 -18.16
C ASN A 48 16.97 25.16 -19.39
N SER A 49 16.50 24.80 -20.59
CA SER A 49 16.86 25.52 -21.83
C SER A 49 16.34 26.95 -21.83
N ILE A 50 15.08 27.16 -21.42
CA ILE A 50 14.47 28.50 -21.32
C ILE A 50 15.20 29.34 -20.27
N THR A 51 15.49 28.74 -19.10
CA THR A 51 16.21 29.41 -18.01
C THR A 51 17.63 29.78 -18.42
N ALA A 52 18.34 28.91 -19.14
CA ALA A 52 19.68 29.19 -19.65
C ALA A 52 19.69 30.34 -20.66
N VAL A 53 18.75 30.39 -21.60
CA VAL A 53 18.58 31.46 -22.57
C VAL A 53 18.25 32.79 -21.88
N MET A 54 17.33 32.75 -20.90
CA MET A 54 17.02 33.96 -20.11
C MET A 54 18.22 34.46 -19.30
N ASN A 55 18.97 33.57 -18.65
CA ASN A 55 20.19 33.95 -17.90
C ASN A 55 21.25 34.58 -18.83
N LEU A 56 21.43 34.00 -20.02
CA LEU A 56 22.37 34.57 -21.03
C LEU A 56 21.93 35.95 -21.49
N PHE A 57 20.63 36.16 -21.75
CA PHE A 57 20.06 37.43 -22.15
C PHE A 57 20.26 38.53 -21.05
N ILE A 58 20.06 38.15 -19.84
CA ILE A 58 20.24 39.05 -18.68
C ILE A 58 21.68 39.38 -18.44
N LEU A 59 22.59 38.40 -18.56
CA LEU A 59 24.03 38.64 -18.45
C LEU A 59 24.48 39.63 -19.55
N THR A 60 23.98 39.51 -20.78
CA THR A 60 24.26 40.43 -21.87
C THR A 60 23.71 41.83 -21.61
N LEU A 61 22.51 41.99 -21.06
CA LEU A 61 21.95 43.28 -20.68
C LEU A 61 22.74 43.94 -19.54
N LEU A 62 23.17 43.17 -18.54
CA LEU A 62 23.98 43.64 -17.43
C LEU A 62 25.35 44.11 -17.90
N THR A 63 26.02 43.36 -18.77
CA THR A 63 27.31 43.75 -19.34
C THR A 63 27.19 45.02 -20.20
N ALA A 64 26.15 45.13 -21.03
CA ALA A 64 25.89 46.33 -21.81
C ALA A 64 25.60 47.54 -20.93
N ALA A 65 24.87 47.41 -19.83
CA ALA A 65 24.61 48.48 -18.85
C ALA A 65 25.85 48.88 -18.07
N MET A 66 26.76 47.94 -17.79
CA MET A 66 28.08 48.23 -17.17
C MET A 66 28.98 49.04 -18.12
N PHE A 67 29.05 48.66 -19.39
CA PHE A 67 29.81 49.39 -20.41
C PHE A 67 29.31 50.84 -20.61
N GLN A 68 28.01 51.06 -20.49
CA GLN A 68 27.42 52.42 -20.62
C GLN A 68 27.53 53.27 -19.37
N LYS A 69 28.16 52.81 -18.25
CA LYS A 69 28.27 53.49 -16.96
C LYS A 69 26.91 53.94 -16.37
N ASN A 70 25.82 53.37 -16.77
CA ASN A 70 24.45 53.73 -16.40
C ASN A 70 23.90 52.99 -15.15
N LEU A 71 24.75 52.22 -14.47
CA LEU A 71 24.34 51.49 -13.23
C LEU A 71 24.44 52.49 -12.05
N LYS A 72 23.32 53.15 -11.73
CA LYS A 72 23.13 53.88 -10.46
C LYS A 72 22.28 52.99 -9.54
N CYS A 73 22.90 52.47 -8.48
CA CYS A 73 22.19 51.66 -7.48
C CYS A 73 21.57 52.60 -6.42
N PHE A 74 20.26 52.73 -6.42
CA PHE A 74 19.51 53.44 -5.39
C PHE A 74 18.98 52.47 -4.33
N LEU A 75 19.67 52.40 -3.18
CA LEU A 75 19.35 51.50 -2.06
C LEU A 75 17.85 51.53 -1.65
N PRO A 76 17.17 52.71 -1.51
CA PRO A 76 15.75 52.72 -1.14
C PRO A 76 14.81 52.13 -2.22
N GLN A 77 15.19 52.22 -3.50
CA GLN A 77 14.41 51.59 -4.57
C GLN A 77 14.61 50.07 -4.61
N LEU A 78 15.80 49.59 -4.27
CA LEU A 78 16.11 48.17 -4.17
C LEU A 78 15.33 47.52 -3.02
N ILE A 79 15.25 48.17 -1.86
CA ILE A 79 14.44 47.74 -0.70
C ILE A 79 12.94 47.69 -1.06
N LYS A 80 12.43 48.71 -1.73
CA LYS A 80 11.00 48.68 -2.17
C LYS A 80 10.71 47.54 -3.14
N MET A 81 11.64 47.25 -4.03
CA MET A 81 11.50 46.12 -4.97
C MET A 81 11.55 44.77 -4.29
N THR A 82 12.51 44.56 -3.38
CA THR A 82 12.59 43.29 -2.64
C THR A 82 11.36 43.07 -1.77
N LEU A 83 10.83 44.12 -1.13
CA LEU A 83 9.56 44.04 -0.38
C LEU A 83 8.35 43.74 -1.30
N GLY A 84 8.33 44.35 -2.50
CA GLY A 84 7.28 44.05 -3.50
C GLY A 84 7.31 42.60 -4.01
N VAL A 85 8.53 42.07 -4.28
CA VAL A 85 8.73 40.69 -4.68
C VAL A 85 8.33 39.74 -3.55
N ALA A 86 8.77 39.98 -2.32
CA ALA A 86 8.41 39.19 -1.16
C ALA A 86 6.88 39.19 -0.94
N GLY A 87 6.23 40.35 -1.06
CA GLY A 87 4.79 40.48 -0.98
C GLY A 87 4.05 39.67 -2.08
N SER A 88 4.55 39.72 -3.32
CA SER A 88 3.95 38.96 -4.42
C SER A 88 4.10 37.45 -4.24
N ILE A 89 5.24 36.99 -3.70
CA ILE A 89 5.44 35.55 -3.36
C ILE A 89 4.44 35.13 -2.30
N ILE A 90 4.28 35.91 -1.20
CA ILE A 90 3.35 35.59 -0.13
C ILE A 90 1.90 35.54 -0.67
N ILE A 91 1.50 36.48 -1.52
CA ILE A 91 0.17 36.51 -2.15
C ILE A 91 -0.01 35.27 -3.05
N THR A 92 0.99 34.92 -3.86
CA THR A 92 0.92 33.74 -4.73
C THR A 92 0.79 32.44 -3.91
N VAL A 93 1.57 32.32 -2.83
CA VAL A 93 1.47 31.19 -1.88
C VAL A 93 0.07 31.09 -1.29
N LEU A 94 -0.49 32.22 -0.83
CA LEU A 94 -1.83 32.29 -0.26
C LEU A 94 -2.91 31.92 -1.28
N VAL A 95 -2.82 32.43 -2.49
CA VAL A 95 -3.78 32.13 -3.58
C VAL A 95 -3.68 30.65 -3.99
N CYS A 96 -2.46 30.10 -4.13
CA CYS A 96 -2.28 28.68 -4.39
C CYS A 96 -2.83 27.80 -3.25
N ARG A 97 -2.56 28.17 -2.00
CA ARG A 97 -3.08 27.44 -0.83
C ARG A 97 -4.60 27.46 -0.76
N LEU A 98 -5.24 28.61 -0.98
CA LEU A 98 -6.70 28.73 -1.03
C LEU A 98 -7.28 27.98 -2.23
N GLY A 99 -6.68 28.11 -3.40
CA GLY A 99 -7.09 27.40 -4.62
C GLY A 99 -6.96 25.90 -4.47
N MET A 100 -5.82 25.37 -3.98
CA MET A 100 -5.65 23.96 -3.75
C MET A 100 -6.57 23.42 -2.65
N GLY A 101 -6.85 24.18 -1.59
CA GLY A 101 -7.83 23.79 -0.57
C GLY A 101 -9.26 23.66 -1.09
N LEU A 102 -9.60 24.39 -2.19
CA LEU A 102 -10.90 24.28 -2.85
C LEU A 102 -10.97 23.13 -3.86
N PHE A 103 -9.86 22.78 -4.51
CA PHE A 103 -9.84 21.81 -5.59
C PHE A 103 -9.25 20.45 -5.18
N ILE A 104 -8.38 20.39 -4.16
CA ILE A 104 -7.77 19.16 -3.69
C ILE A 104 -8.44 18.77 -2.37
N HIS A 105 -9.36 17.83 -2.45
CA HIS A 105 -9.84 17.13 -1.26
C HIS A 105 -8.70 16.24 -0.76
N SER A 106 -8.39 16.38 0.53
CA SER A 106 -7.27 15.69 1.18
C SER A 106 -7.37 14.15 1.02
N PRO A 107 -6.21 13.46 0.97
CA PRO A 107 -6.15 11.99 0.81
C PRO A 107 -6.72 11.18 1.98
N GLU A 108 -7.25 11.81 3.03
CA GLU A 108 -8.00 11.13 4.10
C GLU A 108 -9.17 10.26 3.60
N VAL A 109 -9.69 10.57 2.41
CA VAL A 109 -10.79 9.81 1.80
C VAL A 109 -10.35 8.40 1.37
N THR A 110 -9.08 8.18 1.02
CA THR A 110 -8.64 6.88 0.46
C THR A 110 -8.34 5.86 1.56
N SER A 111 -7.80 6.28 2.70
CA SER A 111 -7.63 5.41 3.87
C SER A 111 -8.98 5.02 4.48
N GLY A 112 -9.99 5.88 4.34
CA GLY A 112 -11.36 5.62 4.78
C GLY A 112 -12.07 4.49 4.03
N VAL A 113 -11.70 4.17 2.78
CA VAL A 113 -12.38 3.12 2.00
C VAL A 113 -12.20 1.76 2.67
N ILE A 114 -10.96 1.28 2.79
CA ILE A 114 -10.69 -0.03 3.42
C ILE A 114 -11.10 -0.04 4.89
N ALA A 115 -10.87 1.08 5.60
CA ALA A 115 -11.22 1.20 7.00
C ALA A 115 -12.74 1.20 7.27
N ASN A 116 -13.59 1.49 6.29
CA ASN A 116 -15.05 1.51 6.40
C ASN A 116 -15.73 0.36 5.66
N MET A 117 -15.00 -0.56 5.04
CA MET A 117 -15.58 -1.75 4.40
C MET A 117 -16.29 -2.62 5.42
N GLN A 118 -17.39 -3.24 5.01
CA GLN A 118 -18.23 -4.09 5.86
C GLN A 118 -18.51 -5.42 5.16
N VAL A 119 -18.70 -6.47 5.96
CA VAL A 119 -19.18 -7.76 5.45
C VAL A 119 -20.68 -7.63 5.16
N ALA A 120 -21.09 -7.97 3.94
CA ALA A 120 -22.48 -7.87 3.52
C ALA A 120 -23.36 -8.94 4.21
N ASP A 121 -22.83 -10.17 4.35
CA ASP A 121 -23.54 -11.32 4.90
C ASP A 121 -23.36 -11.37 6.42
N LYS A 122 -24.38 -10.92 7.16
CA LYS A 122 -24.34 -10.87 8.62
C LYS A 122 -24.83 -12.19 9.23
N VAL A 123 -23.92 -13.13 9.39
CA VAL A 123 -24.12 -14.32 10.23
C VAL A 123 -23.84 -13.97 11.69
N PRO A 124 -24.53 -14.56 12.69
CA PRO A 124 -24.19 -14.37 14.08
C PRO A 124 -22.72 -14.70 14.35
N THR A 125 -21.93 -13.70 14.69
CA THR A 125 -20.47 -13.76 14.75
C THR A 125 -19.98 -13.53 16.16
N ILE A 126 -19.06 -14.38 16.62
CA ILE A 126 -18.33 -14.22 17.89
C ILE A 126 -16.86 -14.00 17.54
N VAL A 127 -16.29 -12.88 17.94
CA VAL A 127 -14.87 -12.60 17.71
C VAL A 127 -14.09 -12.65 19.02
N LYS A 128 -13.19 -13.62 19.16
CA LYS A 128 -12.24 -13.67 20.26
C LYS A 128 -11.04 -12.80 19.94
N THR A 129 -10.55 -12.05 20.92
CA THR A 129 -9.36 -11.19 20.80
C THR A 129 -8.14 -11.78 21.52
N GLN A 130 -8.37 -12.74 22.43
CA GLN A 130 -7.30 -13.39 23.18
C GLN A 130 -6.78 -14.61 22.42
N TYR A 131 -5.45 -14.69 22.31
CA TYR A 131 -4.79 -15.86 21.72
C TYR A 131 -4.97 -17.10 22.60
N PRO A 132 -5.19 -18.29 22.01
CA PRO A 132 -5.21 -19.54 22.74
C PRO A 132 -3.90 -19.75 23.51
N GLN A 133 -3.98 -20.26 24.72
CA GLN A 133 -2.80 -20.65 25.51
C GLN A 133 -2.38 -22.07 25.10
N LEU A 134 -1.36 -22.16 24.25
CA LEU A 134 -0.76 -23.44 23.83
C LEU A 134 -0.20 -24.17 25.08
N GLY A 135 -0.43 -25.48 25.13
CA GLY A 135 0.05 -26.34 26.23
C GLY A 135 -0.98 -26.69 27.31
N LYS A 136 -2.17 -26.10 27.28
CA LYS A 136 -3.34 -26.65 27.99
C LYS A 136 -4.02 -27.68 27.11
N THR A 137 -4.45 -28.79 27.68
CA THR A 137 -5.11 -29.93 27.02
C THR A 137 -6.11 -29.44 25.96
N PRO A 138 -6.13 -30.04 24.76
CA PRO A 138 -7.11 -29.69 23.73
C PRO A 138 -8.52 -29.80 24.31
N THR A 139 -9.23 -28.71 24.25
CA THR A 139 -10.57 -28.63 24.84
C THR A 139 -11.66 -29.21 23.93
N SER A 140 -11.29 -29.60 22.70
CA SER A 140 -12.25 -30.17 21.73
C SER A 140 -11.53 -31.13 20.79
N PRO A 141 -12.11 -32.29 20.47
CA PRO A 141 -11.61 -33.12 19.40
C PRO A 141 -11.69 -32.37 18.06
N ILE A 142 -10.85 -32.80 17.09
CA ILE A 142 -10.93 -32.29 15.73
C ILE A 142 -12.34 -32.55 15.20
N ALA A 143 -13.09 -31.49 14.87
CA ALA A 143 -14.50 -31.59 14.60
C ALA A 143 -14.76 -31.91 13.12
N SER A 144 -15.47 -33.01 12.86
CA SER A 144 -16.07 -33.29 11.54
C SER A 144 -17.17 -32.30 11.19
N VAL A 145 -17.61 -32.27 9.94
CA VAL A 145 -18.73 -31.41 9.49
C VAL A 145 -19.98 -31.65 10.33
N ASP A 146 -20.30 -32.91 10.64
CA ASP A 146 -21.48 -33.24 11.44
C ASP A 146 -21.37 -32.74 12.88
N MET A 147 -20.18 -32.83 13.48
CA MET A 147 -19.92 -32.27 14.81
C MET A 147 -20.03 -30.73 14.81
N ILE A 148 -19.57 -30.05 13.75
CA ILE A 148 -19.71 -28.60 13.59
C ILE A 148 -21.20 -28.23 13.52
N LYS A 149 -21.98 -28.95 12.72
CA LYS A 149 -23.45 -28.75 12.61
C LYS A 149 -24.16 -29.00 13.92
N GLN A 150 -23.86 -30.11 14.62
CA GLN A 150 -24.43 -30.42 15.94
C GLN A 150 -24.07 -29.36 17.00
N ARG A 151 -22.83 -28.87 16.99
CA ARG A 151 -22.39 -27.82 17.90
C ARG A 151 -23.00 -26.45 17.54
N GLY A 152 -23.45 -26.27 16.30
CA GLY A 152 -24.03 -25.01 15.81
C GLY A 152 -23.03 -23.86 15.65
N ILE A 153 -21.72 -24.14 15.64
CA ILE A 153 -20.66 -23.14 15.58
C ILE A 153 -19.50 -23.67 14.72
N LEU A 154 -19.08 -22.88 13.72
CA LEU A 154 -17.83 -23.04 12.99
C LEU A 154 -16.76 -22.18 13.66
N LYS A 155 -15.66 -22.78 14.11
CA LYS A 155 -14.51 -22.04 14.66
C LYS A 155 -13.50 -21.78 13.56
N VAL A 156 -13.17 -20.51 13.34
CA VAL A 156 -12.27 -20.07 12.27
C VAL A 156 -11.06 -19.37 12.86
N GLY A 157 -9.87 -19.89 12.57
CA GLY A 157 -8.61 -19.24 12.92
C GLY A 157 -8.33 -18.04 12.01
N TYR A 158 -7.96 -16.90 12.57
CA TYR A 158 -7.61 -15.69 11.82
C TYR A 158 -6.36 -15.00 12.37
N ILE A 159 -5.65 -14.26 11.52
CA ILE A 159 -4.51 -13.42 11.91
C ILE A 159 -5.01 -11.96 11.95
N PRO A 160 -5.00 -11.30 13.13
CA PRO A 160 -5.37 -9.90 13.23
C PRO A 160 -4.48 -8.99 12.37
N SER A 161 -5.08 -7.96 11.77
CA SER A 161 -4.38 -6.96 10.95
C SER A 161 -3.72 -7.52 9.67
N ASN A 162 -4.21 -8.62 9.12
CA ASN A 162 -3.78 -9.16 7.83
C ASN A 162 -4.67 -8.62 6.69
N VAL A 163 -4.49 -7.32 6.38
CA VAL A 163 -5.21 -6.62 5.31
C VAL A 163 -4.77 -7.17 3.94
N PRO A 164 -5.70 -7.45 3.02
CA PRO A 164 -7.15 -7.30 3.04
C PRO A 164 -7.93 -8.57 3.45
N PHE A 165 -7.28 -9.58 4.02
CA PHE A 165 -7.85 -10.91 4.31
C PHE A 165 -8.68 -10.94 5.60
N SER A 166 -8.08 -10.46 6.71
CA SER A 166 -8.74 -10.39 8.02
C SER A 166 -8.18 -9.22 8.84
N TYR A 167 -9.00 -8.22 9.11
CA TYR A 167 -8.59 -7.01 9.83
C TYR A 167 -9.79 -6.33 10.50
N TYR A 168 -9.53 -5.39 11.40
CA TYR A 168 -10.59 -4.61 12.04
C TYR A 168 -10.84 -3.32 11.27
N ASN A 169 -12.11 -3.05 10.94
CA ASN A 169 -12.53 -1.79 10.35
C ASN A 169 -12.64 -0.69 11.43
N ASN A 170 -13.01 0.54 11.03
CA ASN A 170 -13.17 1.66 11.96
C ASN A 170 -14.31 1.46 12.98
N ALA A 171 -15.29 0.61 12.69
CA ALA A 171 -16.35 0.23 13.61
C ALA A 171 -15.90 -0.84 14.62
N GLY A 172 -14.66 -1.33 14.52
CA GLY A 172 -14.14 -2.41 15.36
C GLY A 172 -14.66 -3.80 14.99
N GLU A 173 -15.24 -3.95 13.79
CA GLU A 173 -15.72 -5.24 13.28
C GLU A 173 -14.58 -5.97 12.56
N LEU A 174 -14.49 -7.28 12.72
CA LEU A 174 -13.56 -8.13 11.98
C LEU A 174 -14.10 -8.32 10.56
N VAL A 175 -13.36 -7.83 9.58
CA VAL A 175 -13.74 -7.80 8.16
C VAL A 175 -12.60 -8.28 7.29
N GLY A 176 -12.85 -8.42 5.98
CA GLY A 176 -11.86 -8.81 4.99
C GLY A 176 -12.34 -9.99 4.15
N PHE A 177 -11.57 -10.31 3.13
CA PHE A 177 -11.93 -11.36 2.16
C PHE A 177 -12.19 -12.70 2.85
N ASP A 178 -11.26 -13.18 3.69
CA ASP A 178 -11.41 -14.46 4.36
C ASP A 178 -12.45 -14.42 5.48
N SER A 179 -12.64 -13.27 6.12
CA SER A 179 -13.73 -13.08 7.08
C SER A 179 -15.10 -13.19 6.42
N ALA A 180 -15.25 -12.64 5.20
CA ALA A 180 -16.47 -12.75 4.41
C ALA A 180 -16.70 -14.21 3.93
N MET A 181 -15.65 -14.86 3.41
CA MET A 181 -15.71 -16.26 3.00
C MET A 181 -16.05 -17.19 4.17
N ALA A 182 -15.49 -16.95 5.36
CA ALA A 182 -15.81 -17.71 6.57
C ALA A 182 -17.26 -17.52 7.02
N SER A 183 -17.77 -16.29 6.94
CA SER A 183 -19.18 -16.01 7.22
C SER A 183 -20.10 -16.72 6.26
N LYS A 184 -19.77 -16.72 4.96
CA LYS A 184 -20.52 -17.45 3.93
C LYS A 184 -20.47 -18.96 4.13
N LEU A 185 -19.31 -19.52 4.51
CA LEU A 185 -19.20 -20.94 4.84
C LEU A 185 -20.09 -21.32 6.04
N ALA A 186 -20.10 -20.48 7.08
CA ALA A 186 -20.94 -20.71 8.26
C ALA A 186 -22.44 -20.59 7.93
N GLU A 187 -22.83 -19.62 7.07
CA GLU A 187 -24.19 -19.48 6.56
C GLU A 187 -24.64 -20.75 5.82
N ASP A 188 -23.83 -21.24 4.88
CA ASP A 188 -24.15 -22.42 4.08
C ASP A 188 -24.16 -23.72 4.91
N LEU A 189 -23.44 -23.75 6.04
CA LEU A 189 -23.54 -24.82 7.05
C LEU A 189 -24.73 -24.66 7.99
N ASN A 190 -25.40 -23.50 7.97
CA ASN A 190 -26.45 -23.09 8.90
C ASN A 190 -25.99 -23.10 10.37
N VAL A 191 -24.80 -22.50 10.63
CA VAL A 191 -24.18 -22.39 11.95
C VAL A 191 -23.68 -20.98 12.21
N LYS A 192 -23.37 -20.65 13.47
CA LYS A 192 -22.69 -19.41 13.83
C LYS A 192 -21.19 -19.50 13.50
N VAL A 193 -20.52 -18.36 13.35
CA VAL A 193 -19.07 -18.30 13.21
C VAL A 193 -18.42 -17.78 14.48
N GLU A 194 -17.35 -18.45 14.93
CA GLU A 194 -16.49 -18.00 16.01
C GLU A 194 -15.07 -17.81 15.48
N PHE A 195 -14.60 -16.55 15.45
CA PHE A 195 -13.25 -16.24 15.05
C PHE A 195 -12.28 -16.31 16.24
N VAL A 196 -11.18 -17.07 16.07
CA VAL A 196 -10.15 -17.32 17.10
C VAL A 196 -8.81 -16.81 16.58
N PRO A 197 -8.16 -15.82 17.21
CA PRO A 197 -6.90 -15.29 16.73
C PRO A 197 -5.76 -16.29 16.93
N PHE A 198 -4.86 -16.38 15.97
CA PHE A 198 -3.63 -17.17 16.10
C PHE A 198 -2.41 -16.42 15.57
N LYS A 199 -1.22 -16.81 16.04
CA LYS A 199 0.06 -16.39 15.47
C LYS A 199 0.50 -17.42 14.44
N LYS A 200 1.06 -16.99 13.32
CA LYS A 200 1.45 -17.88 12.23
C LYS A 200 2.31 -19.07 12.69
N LYS A 201 3.28 -18.83 13.57
CA LYS A 201 4.13 -19.88 14.15
C LYS A 201 3.36 -20.95 14.96
N ASP A 202 2.15 -20.61 15.41
CA ASP A 202 1.32 -21.45 16.27
C ASP A 202 0.19 -22.15 15.47
N LEU A 203 0.16 -21.99 14.14
CA LEU A 203 -0.89 -22.51 13.26
C LEU A 203 -1.11 -24.01 13.42
N VAL A 204 -0.04 -24.80 13.23
CA VAL A 204 -0.10 -26.28 13.28
C VAL A 204 -0.56 -26.74 14.67
N ALA A 205 0.07 -26.24 15.72
CA ALA A 205 -0.27 -26.61 17.09
C ALA A 205 -1.72 -26.23 17.45
N SER A 206 -2.20 -25.09 16.95
CA SER A 206 -3.57 -24.63 17.20
C SER A 206 -4.63 -25.48 16.49
N LEU A 207 -4.37 -25.88 15.23
CA LEU A 207 -5.24 -26.78 14.46
C LEU A 207 -5.28 -28.17 15.09
N GLN A 208 -4.12 -28.75 15.42
CA GLN A 208 -4.03 -30.08 16.04
C GLN A 208 -4.65 -30.11 17.41
N ALA A 209 -4.59 -29.01 18.17
CA ALA A 209 -5.23 -28.88 19.48
C ALA A 209 -6.76 -28.56 19.39
N GLY A 210 -7.33 -28.35 18.20
CA GLY A 210 -8.75 -28.08 18.01
C GLY A 210 -9.22 -26.73 18.55
N TYR A 211 -8.32 -25.73 18.65
CA TYR A 211 -8.73 -24.38 19.02
C TYR A 211 -9.65 -23.75 17.99
N PHE A 212 -9.46 -24.10 16.74
CA PHE A 212 -10.35 -23.79 15.62
C PHE A 212 -10.39 -24.98 14.63
N ASP A 213 -11.44 -25.03 13.81
CA ASP A 213 -11.69 -26.13 12.88
C ASP A 213 -10.94 -25.93 11.56
N ILE A 214 -10.84 -24.67 11.12
CA ILE A 214 -10.22 -24.23 9.88
C ILE A 214 -9.52 -22.90 10.09
N ALA A 215 -8.38 -22.69 9.45
CA ALA A 215 -7.68 -21.40 9.42
C ALA A 215 -7.91 -20.72 8.08
N MET A 216 -8.42 -19.45 8.12
CA MET A 216 -8.76 -18.63 6.96
C MET A 216 -8.19 -17.22 7.17
N SER A 217 -7.01 -16.92 6.61
CA SER A 217 -6.34 -15.64 6.78
C SER A 217 -5.19 -15.42 5.79
N GLY A 218 -5.45 -15.57 4.49
CA GLY A 218 -4.45 -15.33 3.45
C GLY A 218 -3.22 -16.23 3.58
N LEU A 219 -3.41 -17.50 3.90
CA LEU A 219 -2.31 -18.43 4.17
C LEU A 219 -1.67 -18.90 2.86
N ALA A 220 -0.43 -18.49 2.61
CA ALA A 220 0.37 -19.06 1.53
C ALA A 220 0.59 -20.56 1.78
N MET A 221 0.38 -21.37 0.74
CA MET A 221 0.70 -22.81 0.83
C MET A 221 2.21 -22.99 1.02
N ASP A 222 2.55 -23.81 2.00
CA ASP A 222 3.95 -24.12 2.33
C ASP A 222 4.15 -25.63 2.36
N ILE A 223 5.06 -26.12 1.53
CA ILE A 223 5.35 -27.55 1.42
C ILE A 223 5.90 -28.14 2.72
N GLU A 224 6.60 -27.33 3.52
CA GLU A 224 7.16 -27.77 4.79
C GLU A 224 6.07 -28.10 5.81
N LEU A 225 4.88 -27.49 5.68
CA LEU A 225 3.77 -27.70 6.60
C LEU A 225 2.77 -28.79 6.12
N MET A 226 2.91 -29.30 4.88
CA MET A 226 1.95 -30.26 4.31
C MET A 226 1.94 -31.63 5.03
N GLY A 227 2.95 -31.93 5.84
CA GLY A 227 2.96 -33.10 6.70
C GLY A 227 2.18 -32.94 8.01
N ASP A 228 2.04 -31.69 8.49
CA ASP A 228 1.49 -31.37 9.81
C ASP A 228 0.09 -30.79 9.75
N LEU A 229 -0.36 -30.36 8.58
CA LEU A 229 -1.71 -29.88 8.31
C LEU A 229 -2.14 -30.24 6.88
N SER A 230 -3.43 -30.09 6.56
CA SER A 230 -3.95 -30.24 5.20
C SER A 230 -4.43 -28.90 4.66
N TYR A 231 -3.98 -28.55 3.47
CA TYR A 231 -4.50 -27.39 2.74
C TYR A 231 -5.72 -27.77 1.91
N THR A 232 -6.68 -26.86 1.82
CA THR A 232 -7.78 -26.96 0.86
C THR A 232 -7.26 -26.77 -0.57
N ASN A 233 -8.15 -26.88 -1.55
CA ASN A 233 -7.86 -26.35 -2.88
C ASN A 233 -7.44 -24.88 -2.77
N GLN A 234 -6.66 -24.43 -3.75
CA GLN A 234 -6.28 -23.03 -3.89
C GLN A 234 -7.55 -22.16 -3.93
N VAL A 235 -7.54 -21.10 -3.11
CA VAL A 235 -8.61 -20.09 -3.10
C VAL A 235 -8.31 -19.01 -4.12
N ILE A 236 -7.11 -18.43 -4.05
CA ILE A 236 -6.62 -17.38 -4.95
C ILE A 236 -5.12 -17.54 -5.17
N GLU A 237 -4.62 -16.95 -6.25
CA GLU A 237 -3.19 -16.74 -6.46
C GLU A 237 -2.85 -15.28 -6.16
N LEU A 238 -1.78 -15.07 -5.40
CA LEU A 238 -1.25 -13.75 -5.12
C LEU A 238 0.06 -13.52 -5.88
N ASN A 239 0.27 -12.29 -6.32
CA ASN A 239 1.48 -11.89 -7.00
C ASN A 239 2.47 -11.31 -5.99
N PHE A 240 3.76 -11.70 -6.06
CA PHE A 240 4.78 -11.02 -5.30
C PHE A 240 5.04 -9.62 -5.84
N ALA A 241 5.13 -8.69 -4.93
CA ALA A 241 5.41 -7.30 -5.18
C ALA A 241 6.44 -6.78 -4.19
N ILE A 242 6.98 -5.62 -4.49
CA ILE A 242 7.83 -4.86 -3.58
C ILE A 242 7.12 -3.56 -3.23
N ALA A 243 6.96 -3.32 -1.92
CA ALA A 243 6.56 -2.04 -1.39
C ALA A 243 7.82 -1.23 -1.07
N ALA A 244 7.90 0.00 -1.56
CA ALA A 244 9.01 0.91 -1.31
C ALA A 244 8.48 2.35 -1.18
N PRO A 245 9.25 3.28 -0.57
CA PRO A 245 8.90 4.69 -0.64
C PRO A 245 8.69 5.14 -2.08
N ASP A 246 7.67 5.95 -2.36
CA ASP A 246 7.24 6.31 -3.72
C ASP A 246 8.40 6.83 -4.60
N HIS A 247 9.27 7.66 -4.02
CA HIS A 247 10.44 8.20 -4.74
C HIS A 247 11.48 7.14 -5.14
N ARG A 248 11.41 5.92 -4.55
CA ARG A 248 12.34 4.82 -4.80
C ARG A 248 11.69 3.62 -5.50
N VAL A 249 10.37 3.59 -5.63
CA VAL A 249 9.64 2.42 -6.17
C VAL A 249 10.15 1.97 -7.55
N ASN A 250 10.54 2.93 -8.38
CA ASN A 250 11.09 2.64 -9.72
C ASN A 250 12.42 1.89 -9.69
N GLN A 251 13.19 1.98 -8.61
CA GLN A 251 14.45 1.25 -8.43
C GLN A 251 14.22 -0.27 -8.27
N PHE A 252 13.00 -0.67 -7.90
CA PHE A 252 12.63 -2.05 -7.61
C PHE A 252 11.79 -2.71 -8.71
N LYS A 253 11.66 -2.10 -9.90
CA LYS A 253 10.82 -2.62 -11.01
C LYS A 253 11.41 -3.85 -11.70
N THR A 254 12.73 -3.88 -11.89
CA THR A 254 13.38 -4.96 -12.64
C THR A 254 14.42 -5.67 -11.77
N THR A 255 14.66 -6.94 -12.08
CA THR A 255 15.70 -7.73 -11.40
C THR A 255 17.07 -7.07 -11.50
N ASP A 256 17.40 -6.50 -12.66
CA ASP A 256 18.72 -5.88 -12.89
C ASP A 256 18.85 -4.55 -12.13
N SER A 257 17.78 -3.74 -12.05
CA SER A 257 17.81 -2.52 -11.25
C SER A 257 17.98 -2.82 -9.76
N ILE A 258 17.33 -3.88 -9.25
CA ILE A 258 17.48 -4.31 -7.85
C ILE A 258 18.91 -4.81 -7.58
N ARG A 259 19.50 -5.60 -8.50
CA ARG A 259 20.88 -6.09 -8.36
C ARG A 259 21.94 -4.99 -8.40
N ALA A 260 21.64 -3.89 -9.08
CA ALA A 260 22.51 -2.72 -9.16
C ALA A 260 22.50 -1.85 -7.89
N LEU A 261 21.62 -2.13 -6.93
CA LEU A 261 21.55 -1.40 -5.66
C LEU A 261 22.54 -2.00 -4.66
N ASP A 262 23.36 -1.14 -4.06
CA ASP A 262 24.32 -1.52 -3.02
C ASP A 262 23.71 -1.29 -1.62
N ASN A 263 24.05 -2.18 -0.70
CA ASN A 263 23.76 -2.04 0.74
C ASN A 263 22.28 -1.85 1.08
N ILE A 264 21.36 -2.46 0.33
CA ILE A 264 19.93 -2.39 0.63
C ILE A 264 19.47 -3.52 1.52
N THR A 265 18.47 -3.23 2.35
CA THR A 265 17.80 -4.20 3.22
C THR A 265 16.34 -4.37 2.79
N LEU A 266 16.02 -5.58 2.31
CA LEU A 266 14.64 -5.97 2.00
C LEU A 266 14.01 -6.67 3.22
N ALA A 267 12.93 -6.09 3.73
CA ALA A 267 12.11 -6.74 4.75
C ALA A 267 11.18 -7.79 4.11
N TYR A 268 10.80 -8.80 4.87
CA TYR A 268 9.76 -9.77 4.52
C TYR A 268 9.08 -10.30 5.78
N VAL A 269 7.80 -10.64 5.67
CA VAL A 269 7.02 -11.20 6.78
C VAL A 269 6.90 -12.71 6.65
N GLU A 270 6.57 -13.17 5.44
CA GLU A 270 6.35 -14.57 5.15
C GLU A 270 7.67 -15.36 5.09
N HIS A 271 7.69 -16.55 5.68
CA HIS A 271 8.77 -17.52 5.46
C HIS A 271 8.16 -18.70 4.73
N ASN A 272 8.41 -18.79 3.43
CA ASN A 272 7.96 -19.88 2.57
C ASN A 272 8.98 -20.10 1.44
N ASN A 273 8.80 -21.18 0.70
CA ASN A 273 9.71 -21.56 -0.40
C ASN A 273 9.81 -20.47 -1.49
N SER A 274 8.75 -19.71 -1.70
CA SER A 274 8.74 -18.62 -2.70
C SER A 274 9.66 -17.48 -2.27
N ILE A 275 9.70 -17.13 -0.98
CA ILE A 275 10.66 -16.15 -0.45
C ILE A 275 12.10 -16.67 -0.57
N GLN A 276 12.34 -17.96 -0.35
CA GLN A 276 13.68 -18.56 -0.55
C GLN A 276 14.12 -18.44 -2.01
N ALA A 277 13.22 -18.69 -2.96
CA ALA A 277 13.51 -18.50 -4.38
C ALA A 277 13.83 -17.03 -4.73
N ILE A 278 13.16 -16.07 -4.11
CA ILE A 278 13.44 -14.64 -4.27
C ILE A 278 14.84 -14.32 -3.69
N LYS A 279 15.16 -14.82 -2.49
CA LYS A 279 16.48 -14.60 -1.86
C LYS A 279 17.62 -15.13 -2.73
N GLN A 280 17.44 -16.28 -3.36
CA GLN A 280 18.45 -16.85 -4.25
C GLN A 280 18.72 -15.99 -5.49
N LYS A 281 17.72 -15.26 -5.99
CA LYS A 281 17.87 -14.32 -7.13
C LYS A 281 18.70 -13.09 -6.79
N PHE A 282 18.76 -12.70 -5.51
CA PHE A 282 19.36 -11.46 -5.03
C PHE A 282 20.40 -11.74 -3.93
N ALA A 283 21.47 -12.45 -4.27
CA ALA A 283 22.50 -12.88 -3.30
C ALA A 283 23.28 -11.72 -2.66
N ASN A 284 23.31 -10.55 -3.29
CA ASN A 284 23.99 -9.33 -2.80
C ASN A 284 23.13 -8.43 -1.89
N ILE A 285 21.90 -8.85 -1.58
CA ILE A 285 20.95 -8.06 -0.81
C ILE A 285 20.79 -8.63 0.60
N THR A 286 20.68 -7.76 1.59
CA THR A 286 20.36 -8.16 2.96
C THR A 286 18.85 -8.37 3.11
N PHE A 287 18.46 -9.57 3.56
CA PHE A 287 17.05 -9.89 3.84
C PHE A 287 16.80 -9.94 5.34
N LYS A 288 15.79 -9.24 5.81
CA LYS A 288 15.42 -9.21 7.23
C LYS A 288 13.96 -9.59 7.44
N GLN A 289 13.75 -10.65 8.23
CA GLN A 289 12.40 -11.05 8.62
C GLN A 289 11.84 -10.09 9.68
N ILE A 290 10.59 -9.67 9.50
CA ILE A 290 9.84 -8.82 10.43
C ILE A 290 8.54 -9.53 10.82
N SER A 291 8.01 -9.20 11.99
CA SER A 291 6.83 -9.87 12.55
C SER A 291 5.49 -9.41 11.95
N GLY A 292 5.48 -8.35 11.15
CA GLY A 292 4.27 -7.85 10.49
C GLY A 292 4.54 -6.63 9.61
N TYR A 293 3.70 -6.44 8.61
CA TYR A 293 3.82 -5.36 7.62
C TYR A 293 3.86 -3.96 8.25
N GLN A 294 3.14 -3.77 9.36
CA GLN A 294 3.08 -2.49 10.09
C GLN A 294 4.46 -1.97 10.50
N LEU A 295 5.41 -2.86 10.82
CA LEU A 295 6.77 -2.46 11.21
C LEU A 295 7.52 -1.78 10.07
N PHE A 296 7.26 -2.18 8.83
CA PHE A 296 7.83 -1.52 7.66
C PHE A 296 7.15 -0.18 7.38
N PHE A 297 5.83 -0.15 7.28
CA PHE A 297 5.10 1.06 6.91
C PHE A 297 5.15 2.17 7.97
N ARG A 298 5.36 1.83 9.25
CA ARG A 298 5.48 2.79 10.37
C ARG A 298 6.91 3.07 10.82
N GLN A 299 7.91 2.60 10.07
CA GLN A 299 9.31 2.84 10.43
C GLN A 299 9.65 4.33 10.40
N LYS A 300 10.37 4.80 11.43
CA LYS A 300 10.81 6.21 11.53
C LYS A 300 12.22 6.45 10.97
N ASN A 301 13.07 5.42 10.97
CA ASN A 301 14.51 5.56 10.72
C ASN A 301 14.97 4.89 9.42
N HIS A 302 14.07 4.63 8.47
CA HIS A 302 14.40 3.97 7.19
C HIS A 302 15.28 2.71 7.36
N GLN A 303 14.95 1.89 8.36
CA GLN A 303 15.70 0.67 8.69
C GLN A 303 15.64 -0.37 7.56
N TYR A 304 14.59 -0.31 6.76
CA TYR A 304 14.34 -1.19 5.63
C TYR A 304 14.10 -0.33 4.39
N ASP A 305 14.77 -0.67 3.29
CA ASP A 305 14.65 0.07 2.02
C ASP A 305 13.37 -0.30 1.29
N ALA A 306 12.99 -1.57 1.33
CA ALA A 306 11.75 -2.04 0.73
C ALA A 306 11.24 -3.31 1.46
N LEU A 307 10.00 -3.69 1.16
CA LEU A 307 9.31 -4.84 1.74
C LEU A 307 8.81 -5.76 0.65
N ILE A 308 9.12 -7.06 0.76
CA ILE A 308 8.48 -8.09 -0.06
C ILE A 308 7.11 -8.39 0.52
N ILE A 309 6.08 -8.24 -0.30
CA ILE A 309 4.67 -8.35 0.07
C ILE A 309 3.89 -8.89 -1.15
N SER A 310 2.65 -9.30 -0.98
CA SER A 310 1.78 -9.51 -2.15
C SER A 310 1.31 -8.18 -2.74
N ALA A 311 1.05 -8.15 -4.04
CA ALA A 311 0.51 -6.97 -4.71
C ALA A 311 -0.81 -6.52 -4.08
N GLU A 312 -1.66 -7.48 -3.73
CA GLU A 312 -2.98 -7.28 -3.14
C GLU A 312 -2.86 -6.65 -1.73
N ALA A 313 -2.03 -7.24 -0.86
CA ALA A 313 -1.78 -6.68 0.47
C ALA A 313 -1.04 -5.34 0.38
N GLY A 314 -0.04 -5.24 -0.49
CA GLY A 314 0.71 -4.01 -0.71
C GLY A 314 -0.18 -2.86 -1.17
N SER A 315 -1.06 -3.11 -2.15
CA SER A 315 -2.04 -2.13 -2.62
C SER A 315 -2.97 -1.66 -1.51
N ALA A 316 -3.44 -2.58 -0.67
CA ALA A 316 -4.27 -2.24 0.48
C ALA A 316 -3.51 -1.41 1.52
N TRP A 317 -2.25 -1.77 1.83
CA TRP A 317 -1.41 -1.02 2.76
C TRP A 317 -1.01 0.35 2.22
N SER A 318 -0.79 0.51 0.91
CA SER A 318 -0.49 1.82 0.31
C SER A 318 -1.64 2.81 0.43
N LEU A 319 -2.89 2.34 0.57
CA LEU A 319 -4.03 3.22 0.86
C LEU A 319 -3.97 3.80 2.28
N PHE A 320 -3.43 3.07 3.26
CA PHE A 320 -3.18 3.58 4.61
C PHE A 320 -1.91 4.42 4.70
N PHE A 321 -0.92 4.14 3.84
CA PHE A 321 0.38 4.81 3.82
C PHE A 321 0.72 5.29 2.41
N PRO A 322 0.12 6.42 1.95
CA PRO A 322 0.26 6.91 0.57
C PRO A 322 1.68 7.30 0.15
N SER A 323 2.61 7.42 1.08
CA SER A 323 4.04 7.68 0.80
C SER A 323 4.79 6.44 0.30
N TYR A 324 4.14 5.29 0.21
CA TYR A 324 4.70 4.05 -0.28
C TYR A 324 4.00 3.61 -1.56
N GLY A 325 4.78 3.28 -2.57
CA GLY A 325 4.32 2.69 -3.83
C GLY A 325 4.56 1.19 -3.88
N ILE A 326 3.85 0.52 -4.77
CA ILE A 326 3.94 -0.93 -4.98
C ILE A 326 4.37 -1.19 -6.42
N THR A 327 5.33 -2.08 -6.61
CA THR A 327 5.75 -2.57 -7.91
C THR A 327 5.77 -4.09 -7.95
N LEU A 328 5.28 -4.66 -9.05
CA LEU A 328 5.35 -6.11 -9.26
C LEU A 328 6.80 -6.53 -9.52
N LEU A 329 7.18 -7.68 -9.00
CA LEU A 329 8.45 -8.31 -9.38
C LEU A 329 8.39 -8.75 -10.83
N GLU A 330 9.45 -8.46 -11.56
CA GLU A 330 9.65 -8.97 -12.93
C GLU A 330 9.52 -10.49 -12.96
N ASN A 331 8.86 -11.03 -14.01
CA ASN A 331 8.49 -12.44 -14.17
C ASN A 331 7.33 -12.92 -13.27
N ASN A 332 6.59 -12.02 -12.67
CA ASN A 332 5.27 -12.29 -12.08
C ASN A 332 5.24 -13.56 -11.22
N VAL A 333 6.13 -13.61 -10.21
CA VAL A 333 6.18 -14.76 -9.30
C VAL A 333 4.90 -14.81 -8.50
N ARG A 334 4.13 -15.89 -8.65
CA ARG A 334 2.86 -16.10 -7.96
C ARG A 334 3.00 -17.18 -6.90
N TYR A 335 2.12 -17.14 -5.93
CA TYR A 335 2.00 -18.21 -4.94
C TYR A 335 0.53 -18.47 -4.59
N PRO A 336 0.17 -19.74 -4.39
CA PRO A 336 -1.19 -20.13 -4.05
C PRO A 336 -1.49 -19.82 -2.59
N VAL A 337 -2.71 -19.33 -2.33
CA VAL A 337 -3.30 -19.17 -1.01
C VAL A 337 -4.41 -20.18 -0.84
N ALA A 338 -4.44 -20.86 0.30
CA ALA A 338 -5.44 -21.85 0.64
C ALA A 338 -5.82 -21.76 2.13
N TYR A 339 -6.90 -22.39 2.50
CA TYR A 339 -7.27 -22.58 3.90
C TYR A 339 -6.57 -23.82 4.46
N ALA A 340 -6.43 -23.88 5.77
CA ALA A 340 -5.77 -25.00 6.42
C ALA A 340 -6.69 -25.66 7.45
N VAL A 341 -6.69 -26.98 7.46
CA VAL A 341 -7.38 -27.81 8.44
C VAL A 341 -6.41 -28.79 9.10
N ALA A 342 -6.80 -29.39 10.21
CA ALA A 342 -6.00 -30.43 10.84
C ALA A 342 -5.78 -31.62 9.89
N PRO A 343 -4.60 -32.29 9.92
CA PRO A 343 -4.22 -33.27 8.90
C PRO A 343 -5.18 -34.46 8.77
N ASN A 344 -5.84 -34.84 9.84
CA ASN A 344 -6.75 -35.98 9.87
C ASN A 344 -8.24 -35.59 9.68
N ASN A 345 -8.53 -34.33 9.33
CA ASN A 345 -9.91 -33.86 9.14
C ASN A 345 -10.37 -33.93 7.69
N GLN A 346 -10.33 -35.14 7.12
CA GLN A 346 -10.70 -35.35 5.72
C GLN A 346 -12.16 -34.98 5.43
N SER A 347 -13.06 -35.14 6.41
CA SER A 347 -14.49 -34.78 6.28
C SER A 347 -14.64 -33.27 6.01
N LEU A 348 -14.01 -32.44 6.82
CA LEU A 348 -14.08 -30.99 6.65
C LEU A 348 -13.33 -30.53 5.39
N LEU A 349 -12.16 -31.12 5.12
CA LEU A 349 -11.37 -30.82 3.92
C LEU A 349 -12.18 -31.06 2.63
N ASN A 350 -12.78 -32.20 2.49
CA ASN A 350 -13.58 -32.54 1.31
C ASN A 350 -14.82 -31.65 1.19
N TYR A 351 -15.49 -31.35 2.30
CA TYR A 351 -16.63 -30.46 2.32
C TYR A 351 -16.23 -29.06 1.84
N VAL A 352 -15.15 -28.49 2.40
CA VAL A 352 -14.68 -27.14 2.05
C VAL A 352 -14.23 -27.09 0.60
N ASN A 353 -13.52 -28.08 0.10
CA ASN A 353 -13.09 -28.14 -1.32
C ASN A 353 -14.29 -28.13 -2.27
N ASN A 354 -15.32 -28.94 -2.00
CA ASN A 354 -16.54 -28.96 -2.80
C ASN A 354 -17.31 -27.65 -2.69
N TRP A 355 -17.39 -27.07 -1.49
CA TRP A 355 -18.00 -25.76 -1.26
C TRP A 355 -17.27 -24.65 -2.01
N GLN A 356 -15.91 -24.60 -1.98
CA GLN A 356 -15.11 -23.64 -2.75
C GLN A 356 -15.41 -23.72 -4.25
N ASN A 357 -15.46 -24.93 -4.81
CA ASN A 357 -15.79 -25.12 -6.22
C ASN A 357 -17.19 -24.55 -6.55
N LEU A 358 -18.18 -24.73 -5.67
CA LEU A 358 -19.51 -24.14 -5.85
C LEU A 358 -19.48 -22.63 -5.78
N ARG A 359 -18.76 -22.03 -4.79
CA ARG A 359 -18.65 -20.57 -4.63
C ARG A 359 -17.85 -19.91 -5.76
N GLN A 360 -16.97 -20.67 -6.41
CA GLN A 360 -16.28 -20.20 -7.62
C GLN A 360 -17.22 -20.19 -8.83
N VAL A 361 -18.02 -21.24 -9.01
CA VAL A 361 -18.95 -21.38 -10.15
C VAL A 361 -20.11 -20.39 -10.06
N ASP A 362 -20.65 -20.15 -8.87
CA ASP A 362 -21.76 -19.19 -8.67
C ASP A 362 -21.31 -17.73 -8.59
N GLY A 363 -20.00 -17.48 -8.64
CA GLY A 363 -19.43 -16.14 -8.70
C GLY A 363 -19.27 -15.41 -7.34
N HIS A 364 -19.68 -16.01 -6.21
CA HIS A 364 -19.53 -15.37 -4.90
C HIS A 364 -18.06 -15.10 -4.55
N GLN A 365 -17.17 -16.06 -4.84
CA GLN A 365 -15.74 -15.88 -4.59
C GLN A 365 -15.19 -14.69 -5.40
N GLN A 366 -15.58 -14.56 -6.68
CA GLN A 366 -15.16 -13.44 -7.54
C GLN A 366 -15.75 -12.12 -7.05
N GLN A 367 -17.00 -12.09 -6.59
CA GLN A 367 -17.63 -10.90 -6.02
C GLN A 367 -16.87 -10.43 -4.77
N TYR A 368 -16.52 -11.33 -3.86
CA TYR A 368 -15.75 -10.99 -2.67
C TYR A 368 -14.32 -10.54 -3.03
N TYR A 369 -13.69 -11.18 -4.03
CA TYR A 369 -12.39 -10.74 -4.54
C TYR A 369 -12.47 -9.31 -5.08
N ASN A 370 -13.44 -9.02 -5.94
CA ASN A 370 -13.65 -7.69 -6.51
C ASN A 370 -13.88 -6.64 -5.43
N TYR A 371 -14.68 -6.96 -4.41
CA TYR A 371 -14.96 -6.04 -3.32
C TYR A 371 -13.74 -5.84 -2.42
N TRP A 372 -13.16 -6.90 -1.86
CA TRP A 372 -12.11 -6.82 -0.85
C TRP A 372 -10.71 -6.54 -1.41
N MET A 373 -10.38 -7.05 -2.59
CA MET A 373 -9.05 -6.91 -3.21
C MET A 373 -9.00 -5.73 -4.18
N LEU A 374 -10.05 -5.52 -4.98
CA LEU A 374 -10.09 -4.46 -5.99
C LEU A 374 -10.87 -3.21 -5.54
N GLY A 375 -11.55 -3.26 -4.39
CA GLY A 375 -12.34 -2.13 -3.86
C GLY A 375 -13.60 -1.81 -4.66
N GLN A 376 -14.04 -2.69 -5.57
CA GLN A 376 -15.22 -2.48 -6.40
C GLN A 376 -16.49 -2.47 -5.55
N GLY A 377 -17.29 -1.41 -5.65
CA GLY A 377 -18.52 -1.25 -4.87
C GLY A 377 -18.31 -0.84 -3.40
N ALA A 378 -17.06 -0.67 -2.96
CA ALA A 378 -16.77 -0.25 -1.59
C ALA A 378 -17.10 1.24 -1.34
N THR A 379 -17.17 2.04 -2.38
CA THR A 379 -17.61 3.46 -2.31
C THR A 379 -18.35 3.86 -3.57
N ASN A 380 -19.33 4.77 -3.42
CA ASN A 380 -19.95 5.51 -4.53
C ASN A 380 -19.11 6.73 -4.96
N THR A 381 -17.86 6.83 -4.52
CA THR A 381 -16.98 7.94 -4.87
C THR A 381 -16.34 7.70 -6.23
N PRO A 382 -16.30 8.70 -7.12
CA PRO A 382 -15.60 8.59 -8.38
C PRO A 382 -14.12 8.28 -8.14
N PRO A 383 -13.45 7.60 -9.07
CA PRO A 383 -12.03 7.28 -8.93
C PRO A 383 -11.21 8.56 -8.69
N ARG A 384 -10.16 8.43 -7.89
CA ARG A 384 -9.27 9.55 -7.52
C ARG A 384 -8.93 10.40 -8.74
N TRP A 385 -9.13 11.72 -8.63
CA TRP A 385 -8.71 12.64 -9.67
C TRP A 385 -7.20 12.51 -9.91
N SER A 386 -6.83 12.31 -11.16
CA SER A 386 -5.44 12.12 -11.58
C SER A 386 -5.16 13.02 -12.77
N ILE A 387 -4.09 13.84 -12.68
CA ILE A 387 -3.65 14.66 -13.82
C ILE A 387 -3.43 13.81 -15.05
N ILE A 388 -2.87 12.60 -14.88
CA ILE A 388 -2.54 11.69 -15.98
C ILE A 388 -3.80 11.16 -16.66
N ARG A 389 -4.85 10.82 -15.89
CA ARG A 389 -6.13 10.33 -16.42
C ARG A 389 -7.07 11.47 -16.81
N ASP A 390 -7.30 12.41 -15.87
CA ASP A 390 -8.42 13.36 -15.99
C ASP A 390 -8.06 14.64 -16.77
N VAL A 391 -6.77 14.94 -16.92
CA VAL A 391 -6.28 16.11 -17.66
C VAL A 391 -5.50 15.70 -18.91
N LEU A 392 -4.60 14.73 -18.79
CA LEU A 392 -3.72 14.34 -19.89
C LEU A 392 -4.28 13.17 -20.71
N HIS A 393 -5.28 12.45 -20.19
CA HIS A 393 -5.92 11.29 -20.83
C HIS A 393 -4.91 10.24 -21.34
N TRP A 394 -3.83 10.01 -20.59
CA TRP A 394 -2.76 9.06 -20.94
C TRP A 394 -3.05 7.63 -20.45
N VAL A 395 -4.01 7.47 -19.55
CA VAL A 395 -4.51 6.19 -19.05
C VAL A 395 -6.03 6.31 -18.84
N GLU A 396 -6.76 5.23 -19.14
CA GLU A 396 -8.22 5.13 -18.92
C GLU A 396 -8.57 4.82 -17.46
#